data_0a099691a84df024d5c534672c70adb7
#
_entry.id   0a099691a84df024d5c534672c70adb7
#
_cell.length_a   1.000
_cell.length_b   1.000
_cell.length_c   1.000
_cell.angle_alpha   90.00
_cell.angle_beta   90.00
_cell.angle_gamma   90.00
#
_symmetry.space_group_name_H-M   'P 1'
#
loop_
_entity.id
_entity.type
_entity.pdbx_description
1 polymer ?
#
loop_
_entity_poly.entity_id
_entity_poly.type
_entity_poly.pdbx_seq_one_letter_code
_entity_poly.pdbx_strand_id
1 'polypeptide(L)'
;MNPLLLETINDLPPLPKTVIELQEYVDSSGADLEISKVVAIISKDPLLIGELLRLANSPFYGFSHQVSTIQQVVSLLGVSNIKNVILANSIKSNFSIDVSPYGLDTAFFLTNCSNEVDFISTWLHEEDKHLANELVPCAMLLRLGMILLANMLIKSGKDKEFLNQNKEQNFQNVSELENQYCGIDHVSFLGTLFDHWKFDERLIQSIAHIENPHAASQEIKKNAYALAVTNCLFEPYHPLSPFNSKKSIALINEATNQGIDFNMGNFLAKLPQTAKDNLMKDND
;
A
#
# COMPACT_ATOMS: atom_id res chain seq x y z
N MET A 1 -13.36 19.93 -8.72
CA MET A 1 -13.34 18.57 -8.12
C MET A 1 -14.71 17.93 -8.33
N ASN A 2 -14.75 16.67 -8.69
CA ASN A 2 -16.01 15.94 -8.90
C ASN A 2 -16.83 15.94 -7.59
N PRO A 3 -18.13 16.33 -7.58
CA PRO A 3 -18.94 16.35 -6.37
C PRO A 3 -19.01 14.99 -5.64
N LEU A 4 -19.04 13.90 -6.41
CA LEU A 4 -19.08 12.55 -5.88
C LEU A 4 -17.76 12.16 -5.17
N LEU A 5 -16.62 12.66 -5.68
CA LEU A 5 -15.32 12.47 -5.03
C LEU A 5 -15.27 13.21 -3.69
N LEU A 6 -15.77 14.44 -3.63
CA LEU A 6 -15.87 15.19 -2.38
C LEU A 6 -16.77 14.48 -1.36
N GLU A 7 -17.92 13.97 -1.80
CA GLU A 7 -18.81 13.18 -0.96
C GLU A 7 -18.08 11.92 -0.44
N THR A 8 -17.38 11.20 -1.32
CA THR A 8 -16.61 10.00 -0.94
C THR A 8 -15.56 10.31 0.11
N ILE A 9 -14.84 11.43 0.00
CA ILE A 9 -13.84 11.86 1.00
C ILE A 9 -14.53 12.23 2.33
N ASN A 10 -15.67 12.93 2.29
CA ASN A 10 -16.41 13.32 3.48
C ASN A 10 -17.07 12.12 4.19
N ASP A 11 -17.43 11.08 3.45
CA ASP A 11 -18.04 9.86 3.96
C ASP A 11 -17.00 8.84 4.46
N LEU A 12 -15.69 9.18 4.42
CA LEU A 12 -14.65 8.29 4.96
C LEU A 12 -14.90 8.02 6.44
N PRO A 13 -14.77 6.76 6.89
CA PRO A 13 -15.01 6.41 8.28
C PRO A 13 -14.01 7.13 9.19
N PRO A 14 -14.47 7.65 10.34
CA PRO A 14 -13.57 8.27 11.30
C PRO A 14 -12.59 7.25 11.88
N LEU A 15 -11.38 7.71 12.15
CA LEU A 15 -10.38 6.88 12.83
C LEU A 15 -10.82 6.57 14.26
N PRO A 16 -10.48 5.38 14.80
CA PRO A 16 -10.67 5.06 16.20
C PRO A 16 -10.00 6.08 17.12
N LYS A 17 -10.62 6.36 18.26
CA LYS A 17 -10.10 7.36 19.21
C LYS A 17 -8.66 7.09 19.65
N THR A 18 -8.31 5.81 19.86
CA THR A 18 -6.94 5.40 20.21
C THR A 18 -5.93 5.77 19.15
N VAL A 19 -6.32 5.67 17.85
CA VAL A 19 -5.45 6.04 16.72
C VAL A 19 -5.24 7.55 16.67
N ILE A 20 -6.32 8.32 16.83
CA ILE A 20 -6.25 9.80 16.87
C ILE A 20 -5.36 10.24 18.04
N GLU A 21 -5.58 9.69 19.25
CA GLU A 21 -4.78 10.02 20.44
C GLU A 21 -3.29 9.70 20.23
N LEU A 22 -3.00 8.58 19.56
CA LEU A 22 -1.62 8.19 19.24
C LEU A 22 -0.99 9.17 18.25
N GLN A 23 -1.68 9.53 17.16
CA GLN A 23 -1.19 10.51 16.20
C GLN A 23 -0.91 11.85 16.85
N GLU A 24 -1.90 12.41 17.59
CA GLU A 24 -1.76 13.69 18.26
C GLU A 24 -0.58 13.69 19.25
N TYR A 25 -0.39 12.60 20.01
CA TYR A 25 0.71 12.47 20.94
C TYR A 25 2.06 12.43 20.20
N VAL A 26 2.20 11.59 19.17
CA VAL A 26 3.46 11.44 18.41
C VAL A 26 3.81 12.75 17.69
N ASP A 27 2.85 13.39 17.04
CA ASP A 27 3.06 14.61 16.24
C ASP A 27 3.38 15.84 17.14
N SER A 28 2.85 15.87 18.38
CA SER A 28 3.11 16.97 19.32
C SER A 28 4.36 16.80 20.19
N SER A 29 4.86 15.57 20.37
CA SER A 29 5.93 15.28 21.32
C SER A 29 7.34 15.62 20.83
N GLY A 30 7.61 15.60 19.53
CA GLY A 30 8.91 15.90 18.99
C GLY A 30 10.05 15.14 19.69
N ALA A 31 11.00 15.88 20.30
CA ALA A 31 12.12 15.30 21.04
C ALA A 31 11.72 14.71 22.42
N ASP A 32 10.56 15.07 22.96
CA ASP A 32 10.06 14.62 24.27
C ASP A 32 9.18 13.36 24.18
N LEU A 33 9.30 12.59 23.10
CA LEU A 33 8.51 11.40 22.87
C LEU A 33 8.91 10.27 23.84
N GLU A 34 7.96 9.86 24.68
CA GLU A 34 8.12 8.78 25.66
C GLU A 34 7.49 7.47 25.15
N ILE A 35 8.29 6.42 24.96
CA ILE A 35 7.79 5.09 24.57
C ILE A 35 6.74 4.55 25.55
N SER A 36 6.90 4.82 26.83
CA SER A 36 5.93 4.42 27.87
C SER A 36 4.53 4.97 27.64
N LYS A 37 4.41 6.21 27.18
CA LYS A 37 3.12 6.83 26.83
C LYS A 37 2.52 6.22 25.56
N VAL A 38 3.35 5.96 24.53
CA VAL A 38 2.91 5.25 23.32
C VAL A 38 2.32 3.89 23.68
N VAL A 39 3.03 3.10 24.51
CA VAL A 39 2.55 1.81 25.01
C VAL A 39 1.25 1.95 25.80
N ALA A 40 1.14 2.96 26.66
CA ALA A 40 -0.06 3.20 27.46
C ALA A 40 -1.28 3.56 26.58
N ILE A 41 -1.10 4.35 25.51
CA ILE A 41 -2.16 4.68 24.56
C ILE A 41 -2.62 3.41 23.82
N ILE A 42 -1.69 2.65 23.24
CA ILE A 42 -1.99 1.42 22.49
C ILE A 42 -2.69 0.39 23.41
N SER A 43 -2.29 0.31 24.67
CA SER A 43 -2.82 -0.65 25.65
C SER A 43 -4.29 -0.40 26.06
N LYS A 44 -4.87 0.72 25.66
CA LYS A 44 -6.31 0.99 25.86
C LYS A 44 -7.19 0.18 24.91
N ASP A 45 -6.63 -0.37 23.83
CA ASP A 45 -7.36 -1.11 22.80
C ASP A 45 -6.86 -2.55 22.68
N PRO A 46 -7.58 -3.54 23.28
CA PRO A 46 -7.18 -4.95 23.22
C PRO A 46 -7.13 -5.55 21.82
N LEU A 47 -7.97 -5.07 20.87
CA LEU A 47 -7.97 -5.54 19.49
C LEU A 47 -6.68 -5.08 18.80
N LEU A 48 -6.33 -3.83 18.99
CA LEU A 48 -5.10 -3.25 18.46
C LEU A 48 -3.84 -3.97 19.00
N ILE A 49 -3.83 -4.32 20.29
CA ILE A 49 -2.76 -5.14 20.88
C ILE A 49 -2.62 -6.46 20.12
N GLY A 50 -3.74 -7.19 19.94
CA GLY A 50 -3.76 -8.47 19.25
C GLY A 50 -3.24 -8.38 17.79
N GLU A 51 -3.66 -7.35 17.08
CA GLU A 51 -3.23 -7.09 15.70
C GLU A 51 -1.73 -6.79 15.60
N LEU A 52 -1.22 -5.93 16.47
CA LEU A 52 0.20 -5.57 16.48
C LEU A 52 1.09 -6.75 16.87
N LEU A 53 0.69 -7.54 17.86
CA LEU A 53 1.42 -8.76 18.24
C LEU A 53 1.42 -9.79 17.10
N ARG A 54 0.28 -9.98 16.42
CA ARG A 54 0.19 -10.86 15.25
C ARG A 54 1.08 -10.38 14.12
N LEU A 55 1.08 -9.08 13.84
CA LEU A 55 1.92 -8.47 12.80
C LEU A 55 3.41 -8.63 13.14
N ALA A 56 3.82 -8.29 14.37
CA ALA A 56 5.22 -8.42 14.80
C ALA A 56 5.73 -9.87 14.75
N ASN A 57 4.85 -10.86 15.00
CA ASN A 57 5.20 -12.28 14.92
C ASN A 57 4.98 -12.87 13.52
N SER A 58 4.64 -12.07 12.52
CA SER A 58 4.54 -12.56 11.14
C SER A 58 5.92 -12.94 10.59
N PRO A 59 6.00 -13.87 9.62
CA PRO A 59 7.25 -14.23 8.97
C PRO A 59 8.01 -13.05 8.37
N PHE A 60 7.28 -11.98 8.05
CA PHE A 60 7.83 -10.74 7.51
C PHE A 60 8.88 -10.10 8.43
N TYR A 61 8.56 -9.91 9.72
CA TYR A 61 9.52 -9.28 10.63
C TYR A 61 10.66 -10.21 11.04
N GLY A 62 10.50 -11.52 10.87
CA GLY A 62 11.57 -12.52 11.02
C GLY A 62 12.33 -12.46 12.35
N PHE A 63 11.66 -12.01 13.44
CA PHE A 63 12.30 -11.98 14.74
C PHE A 63 12.62 -13.39 15.21
N SER A 64 13.84 -13.59 15.75
CA SER A 64 14.32 -14.89 16.22
C SER A 64 13.55 -15.43 17.44
N HIS A 65 12.82 -14.56 18.13
CA HIS A 65 12.03 -14.90 19.31
C HIS A 65 10.63 -14.32 19.19
N GLN A 66 9.66 -15.01 19.82
CA GLN A 66 8.28 -14.53 19.86
C GLN A 66 8.18 -13.19 20.60
N VAL A 67 7.56 -12.22 19.95
CA VAL A 67 7.22 -10.91 20.52
C VAL A 67 5.91 -11.06 21.29
N SER A 68 5.92 -10.79 22.60
CA SER A 68 4.78 -11.04 23.47
C SER A 68 4.21 -9.78 24.14
N THR A 69 4.88 -8.63 24.00
CA THR A 69 4.46 -7.38 24.61
C THR A 69 4.49 -6.20 23.63
N ILE A 70 3.59 -5.23 23.84
CA ILE A 70 3.57 -3.98 23.05
C ILE A 70 4.86 -3.18 23.24
N GLN A 71 5.45 -3.20 24.43
CA GLN A 71 6.75 -2.59 24.67
C GLN A 71 7.83 -3.12 23.72
N GLN A 72 7.87 -4.44 23.51
CA GLN A 72 8.80 -5.07 22.56
C GLN A 72 8.47 -4.65 21.12
N VAL A 73 7.17 -4.64 20.73
CA VAL A 73 6.76 -4.21 19.39
C VAL A 73 7.24 -2.79 19.10
N VAL A 74 6.97 -1.84 20.01
CA VAL A 74 7.36 -0.44 19.84
C VAL A 74 8.90 -0.29 19.80
N SER A 75 9.62 -1.03 20.66
CA SER A 75 11.09 -0.98 20.66
C SER A 75 11.72 -1.56 19.39
N LEU A 76 11.12 -2.59 18.81
CA LEU A 76 11.64 -3.27 17.62
C LEU A 76 11.31 -2.54 16.31
N LEU A 77 10.09 -2.00 16.21
CA LEU A 77 9.60 -1.40 14.98
C LEU A 77 9.78 0.13 14.95
N GLY A 78 9.93 0.75 16.11
CA GLY A 78 9.99 2.21 16.24
C GLY A 78 8.60 2.87 16.25
N VAL A 79 8.50 4.03 16.89
CA VAL A 79 7.21 4.71 17.12
C VAL A 79 6.57 5.19 15.82
N SER A 80 7.36 5.76 14.89
CA SER A 80 6.84 6.26 13.62
C SER A 80 6.22 5.13 12.79
N ASN A 81 6.92 4.00 12.64
CA ASN A 81 6.39 2.83 11.94
C ASN A 81 5.12 2.30 12.61
N ILE A 82 5.11 2.20 13.93
CA ILE A 82 3.93 1.74 14.69
C ILE A 82 2.74 2.66 14.44
N LYS A 83 2.92 3.99 14.49
CA LYS A 83 1.87 4.96 14.17
C LYS A 83 1.26 4.69 12.80
N ASN A 84 2.09 4.57 11.77
CA ASN A 84 1.65 4.36 10.40
C ASN A 84 1.00 2.99 10.19
N VAL A 85 1.53 1.92 10.81
CA VAL A 85 0.94 0.56 10.74
C VAL A 85 -0.43 0.51 11.43
N ILE A 86 -0.57 1.12 12.60
CA ILE A 86 -1.84 1.21 13.32
C ILE A 86 -2.87 1.96 12.48
N LEU A 87 -2.47 3.07 11.90
CA LEU A 87 -3.30 3.87 11.01
C LEU A 87 -3.78 3.05 9.81
N ALA A 88 -2.84 2.40 9.10
CA ALA A 88 -3.16 1.58 7.94
C ALA A 88 -4.11 0.41 8.27
N ASN A 89 -3.90 -0.30 9.38
CA ASN A 89 -4.79 -1.36 9.83
C ASN A 89 -6.20 -0.84 10.13
N SER A 90 -6.30 0.29 10.85
CA SER A 90 -7.58 0.89 11.22
C SER A 90 -8.38 1.33 9.98
N ILE A 91 -7.71 1.86 8.98
CA ILE A 91 -8.33 2.24 7.71
C ILE A 91 -8.83 0.98 6.99
N LYS A 92 -7.97 -0.02 6.81
CA LYS A 92 -8.28 -1.26 6.08
C LYS A 92 -9.52 -1.98 6.64
N SER A 93 -9.70 -2.00 7.95
CA SER A 93 -10.80 -2.71 8.63
C SER A 93 -12.18 -2.05 8.46
N ASN A 94 -12.22 -0.79 8.02
CA ASN A 94 -13.45 0.02 7.99
C ASN A 94 -14.17 0.04 6.64
N PHE A 95 -13.63 -0.62 5.59
CA PHE A 95 -14.23 -0.57 4.26
C PHE A 95 -14.88 -1.88 3.85
N SER A 96 -16.07 -1.77 3.23
CA SER A 96 -16.65 -2.85 2.45
C SER A 96 -15.92 -2.93 1.11
N ILE A 97 -15.52 -4.14 0.72
CA ILE A 97 -14.72 -4.37 -0.48
C ILE A 97 -15.60 -5.04 -1.53
N ASP A 98 -15.95 -4.26 -2.55
CA ASP A 98 -16.59 -4.74 -3.77
C ASP A 98 -15.84 -4.14 -4.98
N VAL A 99 -15.08 -4.99 -5.64
CA VAL A 99 -14.27 -4.62 -6.83
C VAL A 99 -14.86 -5.13 -8.13
N SER A 100 -16.13 -5.50 -8.11
CA SER A 100 -16.88 -5.96 -9.30
C SER A 100 -16.87 -4.95 -10.47
N PRO A 101 -16.82 -3.62 -10.27
CA PRO A 101 -16.66 -2.66 -11.36
C PRO A 101 -15.39 -2.87 -12.19
N TYR A 102 -14.35 -3.47 -11.60
CA TYR A 102 -13.10 -3.83 -12.29
C TYR A 102 -13.12 -5.27 -12.85
N GLY A 103 -14.24 -5.98 -12.74
CA GLY A 103 -14.35 -7.37 -13.19
C GLY A 103 -13.58 -8.36 -12.35
N LEU A 104 -13.22 -7.99 -11.13
CA LEU A 104 -12.42 -8.79 -10.21
C LEU A 104 -13.28 -9.52 -9.19
N ASP A 105 -12.89 -10.75 -8.88
CA ASP A 105 -13.39 -11.47 -7.72
C ASP A 105 -12.76 -10.91 -6.43
N THR A 106 -13.58 -10.68 -5.40
CA THR A 106 -13.12 -10.06 -4.14
C THR A 106 -12.09 -10.93 -3.40
N ALA A 107 -12.23 -12.26 -3.41
CA ALA A 107 -11.29 -13.16 -2.74
C ALA A 107 -9.93 -13.16 -3.45
N PHE A 108 -9.93 -13.18 -4.78
CA PHE A 108 -8.73 -13.02 -5.59
C PHE A 108 -8.05 -11.68 -5.31
N PHE A 109 -8.80 -10.58 -5.31
CA PHE A 109 -8.29 -9.24 -5.05
C PHE A 109 -7.64 -9.14 -3.66
N LEU A 110 -8.28 -9.65 -2.61
CA LEU A 110 -7.74 -9.67 -1.25
C LEU A 110 -6.46 -10.50 -1.14
N THR A 111 -6.42 -11.64 -1.82
CA THR A 111 -5.23 -12.48 -1.89
C THR A 111 -4.08 -11.73 -2.57
N ASN A 112 -4.37 -11.03 -3.66
CA ASN A 112 -3.39 -10.20 -4.36
C ASN A 112 -2.84 -9.08 -3.48
N CYS A 113 -3.71 -8.35 -2.76
CA CYS A 113 -3.29 -7.33 -1.80
C CYS A 113 -2.38 -7.90 -0.69
N SER A 114 -2.64 -9.11 -0.21
CA SER A 114 -1.78 -9.77 0.78
C SER A 114 -0.42 -10.12 0.18
N ASN A 115 -0.41 -10.65 -1.04
CA ASN A 115 0.83 -10.96 -1.76
C ASN A 115 1.68 -9.72 -2.04
N GLU A 116 1.08 -8.56 -2.28
CA GLU A 116 1.80 -7.28 -2.43
C GLU A 116 2.58 -6.91 -1.16
N VAL A 117 1.92 -7.00 -0.01
CA VAL A 117 2.55 -6.73 1.29
C VAL A 117 3.67 -7.72 1.56
N ASP A 118 3.43 -9.01 1.36
CA ASP A 118 4.43 -10.06 1.56
C ASP A 118 5.62 -9.89 0.60
N PHE A 119 5.36 -9.53 -0.64
CA PHE A 119 6.41 -9.32 -1.65
C PHE A 119 7.31 -8.14 -1.28
N ILE A 120 6.76 -6.93 -1.13
CA ILE A 120 7.57 -5.73 -0.87
C ILE A 120 8.37 -5.90 0.41
N SER A 121 7.76 -6.53 1.40
CA SER A 121 8.38 -6.76 2.70
C SER A 121 9.55 -7.74 2.60
N THR A 122 9.37 -8.89 1.95
CA THR A 122 10.43 -9.91 1.81
C THR A 122 11.52 -9.49 0.82
N TRP A 123 11.15 -8.80 -0.27
CA TRP A 123 12.11 -8.26 -1.22
C TRP A 123 13.03 -7.23 -0.59
N LEU A 124 12.47 -6.20 0.04
CA LEU A 124 13.24 -5.11 0.61
C LEU A 124 13.96 -5.50 1.91
N HIS A 125 13.46 -6.49 2.67
CA HIS A 125 14.07 -6.89 3.94
C HIS A 125 15.55 -7.31 3.80
N GLU A 126 15.90 -7.96 2.69
CA GLU A 126 17.28 -8.38 2.42
C GLU A 126 18.16 -7.25 1.89
N GLU A 127 17.54 -6.18 1.35
CA GLU A 127 18.25 -5.04 0.80
C GLU A 127 18.40 -3.89 1.79
N ASP A 128 17.29 -3.54 2.44
CA ASP A 128 17.21 -2.45 3.39
C ASP A 128 16.02 -2.69 4.32
N LYS A 129 16.28 -3.26 5.47
CA LYS A 129 15.27 -3.58 6.47
C LYS A 129 14.50 -2.35 6.96
N HIS A 130 15.15 -1.19 7.00
CA HIS A 130 14.49 0.06 7.41
C HIS A 130 13.47 0.50 6.36
N LEU A 131 13.87 0.49 5.08
CA LEU A 131 12.97 0.77 3.96
C LEU A 131 11.80 -0.21 3.90
N ALA A 132 12.06 -1.51 4.10
CA ALA A 132 11.00 -2.51 4.17
C ALA A 132 9.94 -2.16 5.22
N ASN A 133 10.36 -1.86 6.45
CA ASN A 133 9.47 -1.49 7.54
C ASN A 133 8.70 -0.17 7.25
N GLU A 134 9.37 0.82 6.68
CA GLU A 134 8.78 2.10 6.33
C GLU A 134 7.66 1.97 5.29
N LEU A 135 7.82 1.08 4.29
CA LEU A 135 6.87 0.97 3.18
C LEU A 135 5.72 -0.02 3.41
N VAL A 136 5.75 -0.84 4.45
CA VAL A 136 4.64 -1.76 4.78
C VAL A 136 3.29 -1.06 4.89
N PRO A 137 3.13 0.09 5.60
CA PRO A 137 1.86 0.80 5.66
C PRO A 137 1.34 1.24 4.29
N CYS A 138 2.24 1.66 3.39
CA CYS A 138 1.89 2.00 2.02
C CYS A 138 1.37 0.78 1.26
N ALA A 139 2.07 -0.35 1.34
CA ALA A 139 1.68 -1.59 0.67
C ALA A 139 0.33 -2.12 1.18
N MET A 140 0.04 -2.00 2.49
CA MET A 140 -1.24 -2.39 3.08
C MET A 140 -2.43 -1.64 2.48
N LEU A 141 -2.23 -0.42 2.02
CA LEU A 141 -3.26 0.48 1.49
C LEU A 141 -3.15 0.71 -0.02
N LEU A 142 -2.21 0.08 -0.71
CA LEU A 142 -1.88 0.35 -2.10
C LEU A 142 -3.10 0.29 -3.05
N ARG A 143 -4.05 -0.61 -2.75
CA ARG A 143 -5.29 -0.79 -3.52
C ARG A 143 -6.51 -0.07 -2.95
N LEU A 144 -6.34 0.76 -1.91
CA LEU A 144 -7.47 1.44 -1.28
C LEU A 144 -8.17 2.44 -2.22
N GLY A 145 -7.41 3.18 -3.01
CA GLY A 145 -7.99 4.08 -4.02
C GLY A 145 -8.93 3.35 -4.96
N MET A 146 -8.55 2.16 -5.43
CA MET A 146 -9.36 1.30 -6.28
C MET A 146 -10.66 0.83 -5.59
N ILE A 147 -10.60 0.43 -4.31
CA ILE A 147 -11.79 0.05 -3.53
C ILE A 147 -12.78 1.21 -3.43
N LEU A 148 -12.28 2.42 -3.15
CA LEU A 148 -13.12 3.59 -3.00
C LEU A 148 -13.73 4.05 -4.33
N LEU A 149 -12.96 4.01 -5.42
CA LEU A 149 -13.50 4.31 -6.75
C LEU A 149 -14.53 3.26 -7.19
N ALA A 150 -14.32 1.98 -6.88
CA ALA A 150 -15.33 0.93 -7.12
C ALA A 150 -16.64 1.25 -6.40
N ASN A 151 -16.59 1.58 -5.11
CA ASN A 151 -17.76 1.95 -4.33
C ASN A 151 -18.44 3.20 -4.90
N MET A 152 -17.68 4.19 -5.37
CA MET A 152 -18.18 5.40 -6.02
C MET A 152 -18.90 5.08 -7.35
N LEU A 153 -18.34 4.18 -8.17
CA LEU A 153 -18.97 3.71 -9.41
C LEU A 153 -20.29 2.99 -9.13
N ILE A 154 -20.33 2.10 -8.12
CA ILE A 154 -21.54 1.39 -7.70
C ILE A 154 -22.60 2.40 -7.21
N LYS A 155 -22.22 3.32 -6.31
CA LYS A 155 -23.13 4.34 -5.75
C LYS A 155 -23.74 5.24 -6.85
N SER A 156 -22.98 5.53 -7.92
CA SER A 156 -23.44 6.33 -9.05
C SER A 156 -24.20 5.52 -10.13
N GLY A 157 -24.27 4.19 -10.00
CA GLY A 157 -24.90 3.30 -10.99
C GLY A 157 -24.12 3.18 -12.31
N LYS A 158 -22.82 3.53 -12.31
CA LYS A 158 -21.93 3.52 -13.48
C LYS A 158 -21.00 2.29 -13.53
N ASP A 159 -21.11 1.41 -12.57
CA ASP A 159 -20.29 0.21 -12.40
C ASP A 159 -20.25 -0.68 -13.66
N LYS A 160 -21.43 -0.95 -14.23
CA LYS A 160 -21.57 -1.81 -15.43
C LYS A 160 -21.02 -1.17 -16.69
N GLU A 161 -21.27 0.13 -16.87
CA GLU A 161 -20.77 0.88 -18.02
C GLU A 161 -19.25 0.96 -17.99
N PHE A 162 -18.67 1.30 -16.84
CA PHE A 162 -17.24 1.32 -16.61
C PHE A 162 -16.59 -0.05 -16.89
N LEU A 163 -17.17 -1.14 -16.36
CA LEU A 163 -16.68 -2.49 -16.60
C LEU A 163 -16.71 -2.87 -18.09
N ASN A 164 -17.77 -2.53 -18.81
CA ASN A 164 -17.89 -2.85 -20.22
C ASN A 164 -16.83 -2.12 -21.05
N GLN A 165 -16.62 -0.82 -20.79
CA GLN A 165 -15.57 -0.06 -21.47
C GLN A 165 -14.16 -0.59 -21.16
N ASN A 166 -13.89 -0.98 -19.91
CA ASN A 166 -12.62 -1.62 -19.57
C ASN A 166 -12.40 -2.93 -20.33
N LYS A 167 -13.44 -3.77 -20.46
CA LYS A 167 -13.38 -5.02 -21.24
C LYS A 167 -13.11 -4.75 -22.72
N GLU A 168 -13.77 -3.77 -23.31
CA GLU A 168 -13.56 -3.37 -24.72
C GLU A 168 -12.11 -2.91 -24.98
N GLN A 169 -11.49 -2.27 -23.98
CA GLN A 169 -10.09 -1.82 -24.04
C GLN A 169 -9.09 -2.85 -23.49
N ASN A 170 -9.53 -4.08 -23.18
CA ASN A 170 -8.69 -5.12 -22.57
C ASN A 170 -7.95 -4.62 -21.30
N PHE A 171 -8.57 -3.76 -20.52
CA PHE A 171 -8.05 -3.15 -19.28
C PHE A 171 -6.71 -2.39 -19.47
N GLN A 172 -6.43 -1.87 -20.67
CA GLN A 172 -5.17 -1.17 -20.91
C GLN A 172 -5.13 0.28 -20.44
N ASN A 173 -6.30 0.92 -20.32
CA ASN A 173 -6.42 2.35 -20.01
C ASN A 173 -7.29 2.59 -18.76
N VAL A 174 -7.13 1.77 -17.72
CA VAL A 174 -7.98 1.81 -16.52
C VAL A 174 -7.92 3.18 -15.84
N SER A 175 -6.72 3.75 -15.65
CA SER A 175 -6.54 5.07 -15.03
C SER A 175 -7.20 6.20 -15.82
N GLU A 176 -7.18 6.14 -17.16
CA GLU A 176 -7.88 7.11 -18.00
C GLU A 176 -9.39 7.04 -17.85
N LEU A 177 -9.94 5.82 -17.80
CA LEU A 177 -11.36 5.62 -17.54
C LEU A 177 -11.76 6.06 -16.13
N GLU A 178 -10.97 5.76 -15.12
CA GLU A 178 -11.17 6.25 -13.76
C GLU A 178 -11.25 7.79 -13.74
N ASN A 179 -10.30 8.47 -14.40
CA ASN A 179 -10.33 9.93 -14.53
C ASN A 179 -11.61 10.43 -15.22
N GLN A 180 -12.06 9.74 -16.26
CA GLN A 180 -13.29 10.09 -16.99
C GLN A 180 -14.55 9.95 -16.12
N TYR A 181 -14.67 8.84 -15.37
CA TYR A 181 -15.86 8.51 -14.58
C TYR A 181 -15.86 9.14 -13.19
N CYS A 182 -14.70 9.18 -12.56
CA CYS A 182 -14.52 9.56 -11.16
C CYS A 182 -13.86 10.93 -11.00
N GLY A 183 -13.15 11.43 -12.03
CA GLY A 183 -12.41 12.70 -12.00
C GLY A 183 -11.02 12.56 -11.34
N ILE A 184 -10.61 11.34 -11.02
CA ILE A 184 -9.30 10.98 -10.47
C ILE A 184 -9.05 9.50 -10.71
N ASP A 185 -7.79 9.09 -10.93
CA ASP A 185 -7.39 7.69 -10.93
C ASP A 185 -7.10 7.19 -9.50
N HIS A 186 -7.06 5.87 -9.33
CA HIS A 186 -6.94 5.25 -8.01
C HIS A 186 -5.59 5.50 -7.33
N VAL A 187 -4.49 5.68 -8.07
CA VAL A 187 -3.16 5.95 -7.49
C VAL A 187 -3.09 7.40 -7.02
N SER A 188 -3.54 8.36 -7.85
CA SER A 188 -3.61 9.78 -7.48
C SER A 188 -4.55 9.99 -6.28
N PHE A 189 -5.67 9.23 -6.24
CA PHE A 189 -6.59 9.29 -5.11
C PHE A 189 -5.94 8.78 -3.82
N LEU A 190 -5.12 7.74 -3.90
CA LEU A 190 -4.40 7.21 -2.75
C LEU A 190 -3.49 8.27 -2.10
N GLY A 191 -2.77 9.08 -2.89
CA GLY A 191 -1.98 10.20 -2.38
C GLY A 191 -2.83 11.20 -1.59
N THR A 192 -4.02 11.55 -2.10
CA THR A 192 -4.99 12.41 -1.41
C THR A 192 -5.47 11.80 -0.09
N LEU A 193 -5.71 10.49 -0.06
CA LEU A 193 -6.14 9.78 1.15
C LEU A 193 -5.06 9.77 2.22
N PHE A 194 -3.81 9.53 1.85
CA PHE A 194 -2.68 9.55 2.79
C PHE A 194 -2.51 10.92 3.44
N ASP A 195 -2.66 12.02 2.68
CA ASP A 195 -2.69 13.37 3.26
C ASP A 195 -3.89 13.60 4.17
N HIS A 196 -5.09 13.15 3.76
CA HIS A 196 -6.31 13.28 4.56
C HIS A 196 -6.17 12.65 5.96
N TRP A 197 -5.58 11.45 6.04
CA TRP A 197 -5.36 10.74 7.32
C TRP A 197 -4.06 11.10 8.01
N LYS A 198 -3.30 12.07 7.51
CA LYS A 198 -2.07 12.59 8.13
C LYS A 198 -1.02 11.51 8.35
N PHE A 199 -0.75 10.71 7.33
CA PHE A 199 0.45 9.86 7.30
C PHE A 199 1.72 10.74 7.34
N ASP A 200 2.86 10.12 7.63
CA ASP A 200 4.13 10.83 7.60
C ASP A 200 4.41 11.37 6.18
N GLU A 201 4.94 12.60 6.09
CA GLU A 201 5.18 13.30 4.82
C GLU A 201 5.99 12.46 3.81
N ARG A 202 6.98 11.69 4.31
CA ARG A 202 7.77 10.79 3.45
C ARG A 202 6.91 9.74 2.75
N LEU A 203 5.91 9.19 3.45
CA LEU A 203 4.98 8.21 2.88
C LEU A 203 4.02 8.87 1.90
N ILE A 204 3.49 10.06 2.22
CA ILE A 204 2.62 10.83 1.32
C ILE A 204 3.35 11.10 0.02
N GLN A 205 4.59 11.62 0.09
CA GLN A 205 5.40 11.93 -1.08
C GLN A 205 5.80 10.66 -1.86
N SER A 206 6.09 9.56 -1.18
CA SER A 206 6.43 8.30 -1.82
C SER A 206 5.24 7.74 -2.63
N ILE A 207 4.03 7.79 -2.07
CA ILE A 207 2.79 7.40 -2.74
C ILE A 207 2.47 8.32 -3.93
N ALA A 208 2.63 9.63 -3.76
CA ALA A 208 2.34 10.61 -4.82
C ALA A 208 3.23 10.44 -6.07
N HIS A 209 4.37 9.78 -5.93
CA HIS A 209 5.32 9.56 -7.03
C HIS A 209 5.32 8.12 -7.57
N ILE A 210 4.36 7.26 -7.22
CA ILE A 210 4.31 5.86 -7.70
C ILE A 210 4.29 5.79 -9.23
N GLU A 211 3.52 6.64 -9.91
CA GLU A 211 3.42 6.63 -11.38
C GLU A 211 4.60 7.32 -12.07
N ASN A 212 5.32 8.17 -11.35
CA ASN A 212 6.44 8.94 -11.88
C ASN A 212 7.61 8.99 -10.87
N PRO A 213 8.23 7.84 -10.52
CA PRO A 213 9.22 7.75 -9.46
C PRO A 213 10.52 8.53 -9.77
N HIS A 214 10.84 8.74 -11.04
CA HIS A 214 12.02 9.54 -11.43
C HIS A 214 11.91 11.02 -11.02
N ALA A 215 10.69 11.57 -10.94
CA ALA A 215 10.44 12.94 -10.50
C ALA A 215 10.53 13.13 -8.99
N ALA A 216 10.59 12.05 -8.21
CA ALA A 216 10.71 12.10 -6.76
C ALA A 216 12.03 12.76 -6.33
N SER A 217 12.02 13.47 -5.19
CA SER A 217 13.24 14.01 -4.59
C SER A 217 14.20 12.88 -4.24
N GLN A 218 15.50 13.17 -4.18
CA GLN A 218 16.53 12.16 -3.92
C GLN A 218 16.31 11.42 -2.60
N GLU A 219 15.71 12.08 -1.62
CA GLU A 219 15.46 11.52 -0.29
C GLU A 219 14.43 10.41 -0.28
N ILE A 220 13.40 10.48 -1.15
CA ILE A 220 12.29 9.51 -1.21
C ILE A 220 12.29 8.69 -2.52
N LYS A 221 13.25 8.92 -3.39
CA LYS A 221 13.30 8.30 -4.72
C LYS A 221 13.30 6.77 -4.65
N LYS A 222 14.08 6.20 -3.73
CA LYS A 222 14.13 4.74 -3.51
C LYS A 222 12.79 4.21 -3.05
N ASN A 223 12.10 4.91 -2.16
CA ASN A 223 10.76 4.59 -1.71
C ASN A 223 9.75 4.57 -2.87
N ALA A 224 9.75 5.64 -3.68
CA ALA A 224 8.86 5.79 -4.82
C ALA A 224 9.07 4.66 -5.86
N TYR A 225 10.32 4.35 -6.21
CA TYR A 225 10.63 3.23 -7.11
C TYR A 225 10.21 1.87 -6.53
N ALA A 226 10.45 1.61 -5.25
CA ALA A 226 10.04 0.36 -4.62
C ALA A 226 8.51 0.16 -4.65
N LEU A 227 7.75 1.22 -4.38
CA LEU A 227 6.29 1.21 -4.48
C LEU A 227 5.83 1.09 -5.93
N ALA A 228 6.45 1.80 -6.88
CA ALA A 228 6.13 1.71 -8.30
C ALA A 228 6.35 0.29 -8.84
N VAL A 229 7.47 -0.35 -8.50
CA VAL A 229 7.79 -1.73 -8.87
C VAL A 229 6.72 -2.69 -8.32
N THR A 230 6.36 -2.54 -7.05
CA THR A 230 5.35 -3.39 -6.41
C THR A 230 3.97 -3.16 -7.01
N ASN A 231 3.55 -1.91 -7.16
CA ASN A 231 2.26 -1.53 -7.74
C ASN A 231 2.10 -2.12 -9.15
N CYS A 232 3.14 -2.00 -9.97
CA CYS A 232 3.16 -2.51 -11.32
C CYS A 232 3.19 -4.04 -11.38
N LEU A 233 3.98 -4.69 -10.51
CA LEU A 233 4.09 -6.15 -10.49
C LEU A 233 2.75 -6.82 -10.24
N PHE A 234 1.96 -6.30 -9.29
CA PHE A 234 0.69 -6.86 -8.86
C PHE A 234 -0.52 -6.16 -9.50
N GLU A 235 -0.38 -5.62 -10.69
CA GLU A 235 -1.48 -4.97 -11.43
C GLU A 235 -2.66 -5.94 -11.60
N PRO A 236 -3.82 -5.70 -10.93
CA PRO A 236 -4.84 -6.75 -10.75
C PRO A 236 -5.74 -6.95 -11.98
N TYR A 237 -5.65 -6.07 -12.98
CA TYR A 237 -6.59 -5.98 -14.10
C TYR A 237 -6.43 -7.05 -15.18
N HIS A 238 -5.31 -7.78 -15.18
CA HIS A 238 -5.03 -8.79 -16.19
C HIS A 238 -5.38 -10.19 -15.69
N PRO A 239 -6.57 -10.73 -16.01
CA PRO A 239 -6.96 -12.07 -15.57
C PRO A 239 -6.08 -13.20 -16.15
N LEU A 240 -5.36 -12.93 -17.23
CA LEU A 240 -4.48 -13.90 -17.89
C LEU A 240 -3.00 -13.79 -17.45
N SER A 241 -2.62 -12.70 -16.80
CA SER A 241 -1.27 -12.50 -16.27
C SER A 241 -1.35 -11.55 -15.07
N PRO A 242 -1.55 -12.09 -13.85
CA PRO A 242 -1.72 -11.26 -12.65
C PRO A 242 -0.43 -10.53 -12.24
N PHE A 243 0.65 -10.67 -13.02
CA PHE A 243 1.96 -10.09 -12.71
C PHE A 243 2.58 -9.45 -13.95
N ASN A 244 2.94 -8.17 -13.82
CA ASN A 244 3.65 -7.42 -14.87
C ASN A 244 5.16 -7.37 -14.58
N SER A 245 5.80 -8.55 -14.61
CA SER A 245 7.22 -8.69 -14.27
C SER A 245 8.15 -7.92 -15.21
N LYS A 246 7.83 -7.82 -16.51
CA LYS A 246 8.66 -7.09 -17.50
C LYS A 246 8.71 -5.60 -17.20
N LYS A 247 7.56 -4.98 -16.93
CA LYS A 247 7.49 -3.55 -16.57
C LYS A 247 8.17 -3.28 -15.23
N SER A 248 8.02 -4.20 -14.25
CA SER A 248 8.70 -4.09 -12.96
C SER A 248 10.21 -4.16 -13.08
N ILE A 249 10.74 -5.07 -13.93
CA ILE A 249 12.17 -5.14 -14.23
C ILE A 249 12.65 -3.85 -14.94
N ALA A 250 11.86 -3.31 -15.87
CA ALA A 250 12.18 -2.06 -16.54
C ALA A 250 12.28 -0.89 -15.54
N LEU A 251 11.38 -0.80 -14.56
CA LEU A 251 11.42 0.18 -13.47
C LEU A 251 12.67 0.03 -12.59
N ILE A 252 13.10 -1.19 -12.28
CA ILE A 252 14.35 -1.42 -11.53
C ILE A 252 15.56 -0.95 -12.35
N ASN A 253 15.61 -1.23 -13.65
CA ASN A 253 16.67 -0.76 -14.52
C ASN A 253 16.67 0.78 -14.64
N GLU A 254 15.50 1.40 -14.71
CA GLU A 254 15.35 2.86 -14.68
C GLU A 254 15.87 3.43 -13.36
N ALA A 255 15.52 2.83 -12.22
CA ALA A 255 16.02 3.22 -10.90
C ALA A 255 17.56 3.22 -10.88
N THR A 256 18.19 2.16 -11.40
CA THR A 256 19.66 2.06 -11.50
C THR A 256 20.24 3.21 -12.33
N ASN A 257 19.61 3.59 -13.44
CA ASN A 257 20.04 4.74 -14.25
C ASN A 257 19.88 6.09 -13.50
N GLN A 258 19.02 6.13 -12.49
CA GLN A 258 18.85 7.29 -11.59
C GLN A 258 19.74 7.22 -10.33
N GLY A 259 20.68 6.27 -10.26
CA GLY A 259 21.58 6.08 -9.12
C GLY A 259 20.91 5.41 -7.90
N ILE A 260 19.79 4.73 -8.11
CA ILE A 260 19.10 3.94 -7.08
C ILE A 260 19.29 2.46 -7.37
N ASP A 261 20.05 1.80 -6.53
CA ASP A 261 20.36 0.38 -6.70
C ASP A 261 19.36 -0.51 -5.95
N PHE A 262 18.80 -1.47 -6.69
CA PHE A 262 18.10 -2.63 -6.17
C PHE A 262 18.82 -3.90 -6.67
N ASN A 263 18.95 -4.90 -5.81
CA ASN A 263 19.52 -6.17 -6.20
C ASN A 263 18.53 -6.96 -7.07
N MET A 264 18.78 -6.96 -8.40
CA MET A 264 17.94 -7.67 -9.37
C MET A 264 17.82 -9.18 -9.06
N GLY A 265 18.90 -9.81 -8.59
CA GLY A 265 18.86 -11.23 -8.22
C GLY A 265 17.92 -11.50 -7.04
N ASN A 266 17.94 -10.64 -6.04
CA ASN A 266 17.03 -10.70 -4.90
C ASN A 266 15.57 -10.46 -5.37
N PHE A 267 15.32 -9.44 -6.18
CA PHE A 267 13.99 -9.19 -6.76
C PHE A 267 13.45 -10.43 -7.48
N LEU A 268 14.22 -11.01 -8.39
CA LEU A 268 13.82 -12.20 -9.15
C LEU A 268 13.59 -13.42 -8.24
N ALA A 269 14.41 -13.58 -7.20
CA ALA A 269 14.24 -14.65 -6.24
C ALA A 269 12.93 -14.59 -5.45
N LYS A 270 12.44 -13.37 -5.16
CA LYS A 270 11.21 -13.12 -4.40
C LYS A 270 9.94 -13.05 -5.24
N LEU A 271 10.05 -13.04 -6.57
CA LEU A 271 8.88 -13.08 -7.44
C LEU A 271 7.99 -14.28 -7.10
N PRO A 272 6.65 -14.14 -7.16
CA PRO A 272 5.72 -15.25 -7.12
C PRO A 272 6.05 -16.29 -8.20
N GLN A 273 5.83 -17.58 -7.91
CA GLN A 273 6.22 -18.65 -8.85
C GLN A 273 5.57 -18.46 -10.24
N THR A 274 4.30 -18.08 -10.29
CA THR A 274 3.61 -17.81 -11.56
C THR A 274 4.22 -16.63 -12.34
N ALA A 275 4.75 -15.62 -11.64
CA ALA A 275 5.47 -14.53 -12.28
C ALA A 275 6.80 -14.97 -12.89
N LYS A 276 7.52 -15.89 -12.20
CA LYS A 276 8.75 -16.51 -12.72
C LYS A 276 8.47 -17.36 -13.97
N ASP A 277 7.43 -18.19 -13.90
CA ASP A 277 7.03 -19.06 -15.01
C ASP A 277 6.66 -18.26 -16.28
N ASN A 278 6.01 -17.10 -16.10
CA ASN A 278 5.67 -16.21 -17.20
C ASN A 278 6.93 -15.59 -17.84
N LEU A 279 7.92 -15.18 -17.03
CA LEU A 279 9.18 -14.65 -17.56
C LEU A 279 9.97 -15.68 -18.36
N MET A 280 9.90 -16.98 -18.01
CA MET A 280 10.59 -18.05 -18.73
C MET A 280 9.93 -18.32 -20.10
N LYS A 281 8.58 -18.32 -20.14
CA LYS A 281 7.83 -18.56 -21.39
C LYS A 281 8.00 -17.45 -22.44
N ASP A 282 8.27 -16.24 -21.99
CA ASP A 282 8.43 -15.08 -22.88
C ASP A 282 9.84 -14.98 -23.48
N ASN A 283 10.80 -15.83 -23.05
CA ASN A 283 12.17 -15.89 -23.57
C ASN A 283 12.40 -17.08 -24.51
N ASP A 284 11.40 -17.97 -24.68
CA ASP A 284 11.37 -19.05 -25.67
C ASP A 284 10.58 -18.63 -26.93
#